data_b0af45b340f1cb4b1287fb52808197b5
#
_entry.id   b0af45b340f1cb4b1287fb52808197b5
#
_cell.length_a   1.000
_cell.length_b   1.000
_cell.length_c   1.000
_cell.angle_alpha   90.00
_cell.angle_beta   90.00
_cell.angle_gamma   90.00
#
_symmetry.space_group_name_H-M   'P 1'
#
loop_
_entity.id
_entity.type
_entity.pdbx_description
1 polymer ?
#
loop_
_entity_poly.entity_id
_entity_poly.type
_entity_poly.pdbx_seq_one_letter_code
_entity_poly.pdbx_strand_id
1 'polypeptide(L)'
;MNKKTSVFSNSLIWFGAGVSLAEILTGTYFAPLGFGKAMAAILLGHLIGGVMMFAAGMIGAREEKSAMETVKMSFGEKGSLLFAVLNVLQLVGWTAIMIYDGALAADGMLHTGILVWAVVIGVLILIWIL
;
A
#
# COMPACT_ATOMS: atom_id res chain seq x y z
N MET A 1 -14.69 -24.55 4.06
CA MET A 1 -13.91 -24.19 5.27
C MET A 1 -13.04 -23.00 4.93
N ASN A 2 -13.41 -21.79 5.37
CA ASN A 2 -12.52 -20.61 5.23
C ASN A 2 -11.33 -20.81 6.18
N LYS A 3 -10.18 -21.17 5.64
CA LYS A 3 -8.93 -21.19 6.41
C LYS A 3 -8.59 -19.74 6.77
N LYS A 4 -8.74 -19.40 8.05
CA LYS A 4 -8.27 -18.10 8.57
C LYS A 4 -6.74 -18.08 8.44
N THR A 5 -6.19 -17.00 7.90
CA THR A 5 -4.73 -16.79 7.82
C THR A 5 -4.14 -16.70 9.23
N SER A 6 -3.00 -17.35 9.47
CA SER A 6 -2.37 -17.30 10.80
C SER A 6 -1.86 -15.89 11.12
N VAL A 7 -1.75 -15.57 12.41
CA VAL A 7 -1.19 -14.29 12.86
C VAL A 7 0.21 -14.08 12.30
N PHE A 8 1.03 -15.11 12.27
CA PHE A 8 2.39 -15.05 11.72
C PHE A 8 2.39 -14.75 10.21
N SER A 9 1.53 -15.40 9.43
CA SER A 9 1.42 -15.12 7.99
C SER A 9 0.93 -13.70 7.73
N ASN A 10 -0.05 -13.21 8.52
CA ASN A 10 -0.50 -11.83 8.43
C ASN A 10 0.62 -10.84 8.78
N SER A 11 1.41 -11.12 9.81
CA SER A 11 2.55 -10.28 10.19
C SER A 11 3.59 -10.21 9.08
N LEU A 12 3.88 -11.31 8.39
CA LEU A 12 4.80 -11.32 7.25
C LEU A 12 4.28 -10.52 6.06
N ILE A 13 2.96 -10.62 5.76
CA ILE A 13 2.33 -9.83 4.70
C ILE A 13 2.47 -8.33 5.00
N TRP A 14 2.14 -7.92 6.22
CA TRP A 14 2.23 -6.51 6.62
C TRP A 14 3.67 -6.02 6.74
N PHE A 15 4.60 -6.87 7.17
CA PHE A 15 6.03 -6.56 7.14
C PHE A 15 6.50 -6.29 5.70
N GLY A 16 6.14 -7.17 4.76
CA GLY A 16 6.48 -7.00 3.35
C GLY A 16 5.86 -5.75 2.71
N ALA A 17 4.64 -5.36 3.14
CA ALA A 17 4.02 -4.11 2.72
C ALA A 17 4.70 -2.88 3.33
N GLY A 18 5.11 -2.94 4.60
CA GLY A 18 5.72 -1.80 5.32
C GLY A 18 7.21 -1.61 5.04
N VAL A 19 7.90 -2.63 4.50
CA VAL A 19 9.33 -2.55 4.15
C VAL A 19 9.46 -2.82 2.65
N SER A 20 9.06 -1.84 1.86
CA SER A 20 9.14 -1.91 0.40
C SER A 20 9.98 -0.76 -0.17
N LEU A 21 10.33 -0.87 -1.45
CA LEU A 21 11.07 0.16 -2.17
C LEU A 21 10.33 1.50 -2.15
N ALA A 22 9.01 1.49 -2.28
CA ALA A 22 8.18 2.69 -2.27
C ALA A 22 8.23 3.43 -0.92
N GLU A 23 8.17 2.72 0.21
CA GLU A 23 8.29 3.31 1.55
C GLU A 23 9.68 3.90 1.79
N ILE A 24 10.74 3.21 1.34
CA ILE A 24 12.12 3.71 1.44
C ILE A 24 12.28 4.99 0.62
N LEU A 25 11.80 5.02 -0.62
CA LEU A 25 11.83 6.21 -1.47
C LEU A 25 11.00 7.35 -0.89
N THR A 26 9.79 7.06 -0.38
CA THR A 26 8.95 8.05 0.30
C THR A 26 9.67 8.67 1.50
N GLY A 27 10.42 7.86 2.26
CA GLY A 27 11.25 8.35 3.35
C GLY A 27 12.27 9.40 2.93
N THR A 28 12.81 9.32 1.72
CA THR A 28 13.80 10.28 1.21
C THR A 28 13.21 11.67 0.96
N TYR A 29 11.91 11.80 0.73
CA TYR A 29 11.25 13.10 0.56
C TYR A 29 11.28 13.97 1.81
N PHE A 30 11.52 13.38 2.99
CA PHE A 30 11.68 14.13 4.22
C PHE A 30 13.11 14.66 4.44
N ALA A 31 14.07 14.28 3.60
CA ALA A 31 15.47 14.69 3.72
C ALA A 31 15.68 16.22 3.82
N PRO A 32 14.95 17.08 3.07
CA PRO A 32 15.08 18.54 3.17
C PRO A 32 14.75 19.12 4.54
N LEU A 33 14.00 18.39 5.39
CA LEU A 33 13.68 18.83 6.75
C LEU A 33 14.85 18.69 7.74
N GLY A 34 15.90 17.97 7.33
CA GLY A 34 16.98 17.52 8.22
C GLY A 34 16.55 16.35 9.11
N PHE A 35 17.55 15.59 9.57
CA PHE A 35 17.32 14.29 10.23
C PHE A 35 16.35 14.35 11.42
N GLY A 36 16.51 15.29 12.36
CA GLY A 36 15.69 15.35 13.55
C GLY A 36 14.21 15.62 13.27
N LYS A 37 13.91 16.59 12.39
CA LYS A 37 12.52 16.91 12.02
C LYS A 37 11.90 15.81 11.15
N ALA A 38 12.67 15.23 10.24
CA ALA A 38 12.23 14.11 9.42
C ALA A 38 11.84 12.92 10.30
N MET A 39 12.69 12.52 11.23
CA MET A 39 12.39 11.42 12.16
C MET A 39 11.16 11.70 13.02
N ALA A 40 11.03 12.91 13.56
CA ALA A 40 9.86 13.29 14.34
C ALA A 40 8.57 13.22 13.51
N ALA A 41 8.58 13.72 12.27
CA ALA A 41 7.44 13.66 11.36
C ALA A 41 7.06 12.21 11.01
N ILE A 42 8.05 11.37 10.70
CA ILE A 42 7.83 9.95 10.38
C ILE A 42 7.24 9.22 11.59
N LEU A 43 7.82 9.37 12.78
CA LEU A 43 7.35 8.69 13.99
C LEU A 43 5.94 9.12 14.38
N LEU A 44 5.65 10.42 14.34
CA LEU A 44 4.32 10.94 14.64
C LEU A 44 3.29 10.47 13.60
N GLY A 45 3.65 10.49 12.32
CA GLY A 45 2.80 10.00 11.24
C GLY A 45 2.48 8.50 11.41
N HIS A 46 3.48 7.68 11.74
CA HIS A 46 3.29 6.26 12.01
C HIS A 46 2.44 5.99 13.26
N LEU A 47 2.62 6.79 14.31
CA LEU A 47 1.80 6.67 15.52
C LEU A 47 0.33 6.96 15.22
N ILE A 48 0.04 8.08 14.54
CA ILE A 48 -1.33 8.48 14.20
C ILE A 48 -1.95 7.48 13.22
N GLY A 49 -1.25 7.19 12.11
CA GLY A 49 -1.71 6.25 11.09
C GLY A 49 -1.87 4.84 11.64
N GLY A 50 -0.96 4.39 12.50
CA GLY A 50 -1.02 3.08 13.16
C GLY A 50 -2.24 2.93 14.07
N VAL A 51 -2.58 3.97 14.84
CA VAL A 51 -3.80 3.96 15.68
C VAL A 51 -5.05 3.88 14.82
N MET A 52 -5.12 4.66 13.74
CA MET A 52 -6.26 4.63 12.80
C MET A 52 -6.39 3.27 12.12
N MET A 53 -5.28 2.72 11.65
CA MET A 53 -5.24 1.40 11.00
C MET A 53 -5.63 0.28 11.96
N PHE A 54 -5.15 0.33 13.20
CA PHE A 54 -5.54 -0.62 14.25
C PHE A 54 -7.05 -0.56 14.53
N ALA A 55 -7.62 0.63 14.65
CA ALA A 55 -9.05 0.81 14.88
C ALA A 55 -9.89 0.24 13.70
N ALA A 56 -9.49 0.55 12.45
CA ALA A 56 -10.14 0.02 11.26
C ALA A 56 -10.02 -1.51 11.17
N GLY A 57 -8.84 -2.05 11.45
CA GLY A 57 -8.60 -3.49 11.49
C GLY A 57 -9.42 -4.21 12.55
N MET A 58 -9.60 -3.61 13.74
CA MET A 58 -10.48 -4.14 14.78
C MET A 58 -11.94 -4.21 14.36
N ILE A 59 -12.43 -3.19 13.65
CA ILE A 59 -13.81 -3.20 13.12
C ILE A 59 -13.96 -4.37 12.13
N GLY A 60 -13.06 -4.48 11.13
CA GLY A 60 -13.10 -5.56 10.16
C GLY A 60 -13.01 -6.96 10.79
N ALA A 61 -12.16 -7.12 11.81
CA ALA A 61 -11.99 -8.39 12.51
C ALA A 61 -13.23 -8.79 13.34
N ARG A 62 -13.91 -7.81 13.97
CA ARG A 62 -15.13 -8.06 14.76
C ARG A 62 -16.33 -8.38 13.89
N GLU A 63 -16.46 -7.66 12.79
CA GLU A 63 -17.58 -7.81 11.86
C GLU A 63 -17.39 -8.96 10.87
N GLU A 64 -16.19 -9.51 10.78
CA GLU A 64 -15.76 -10.52 9.78
C GLU A 64 -16.09 -10.08 8.34
N LYS A 65 -15.93 -8.77 8.06
CA LYS A 65 -16.25 -8.12 6.79
C LYS A 65 -15.02 -7.45 6.18
N SER A 66 -15.07 -7.30 4.87
CA SER A 66 -14.06 -6.53 4.13
C SER A 66 -14.16 -5.03 4.45
N ALA A 67 -13.10 -4.27 4.13
CA ALA A 67 -13.07 -2.82 4.35
C ALA A 67 -14.26 -2.11 3.67
N MET A 68 -14.61 -2.49 2.44
CA MET A 68 -15.73 -1.87 1.72
C MET A 68 -17.09 -2.24 2.30
N GLU A 69 -17.24 -3.43 2.87
CA GLU A 69 -18.47 -3.82 3.57
C GLU A 69 -18.64 -3.08 4.92
N THR A 70 -17.53 -2.85 5.64
CA THR A 70 -17.59 -2.06 6.90
C THR A 70 -17.88 -0.59 6.63
N VAL A 71 -17.35 -0.02 5.54
CA VAL A 71 -17.70 1.34 5.09
C VAL A 71 -19.19 1.46 4.78
N LYS A 72 -19.80 0.43 4.18
CA LYS A 72 -21.24 0.40 3.91
C LYS A 72 -22.08 0.49 5.18
N MET A 73 -21.61 -0.09 6.29
CA MET A 73 -22.31 0.00 7.59
C MET A 73 -22.39 1.44 8.12
N SER A 74 -21.34 2.25 7.89
CA SER A 74 -21.26 3.63 8.38
C SER A 74 -21.87 4.65 7.42
N PHE A 75 -21.77 4.45 6.12
CA PHE A 75 -22.13 5.44 5.10
C PHE A 75 -23.29 5.01 4.18
N GLY A 76 -23.86 3.82 4.41
CA GLY A 76 -24.92 3.27 3.59
C GLY A 76 -24.48 2.89 2.17
N GLU A 77 -25.43 2.47 1.33
CA GLU A 77 -25.12 1.99 -0.03
C GLU A 77 -24.56 3.06 -0.95
N LYS A 78 -25.15 4.26 -0.93
CA LYS A 78 -24.69 5.37 -1.79
C LYS A 78 -23.34 5.91 -1.36
N GLY A 79 -23.11 6.05 -0.06
CA GLY A 79 -21.81 6.49 0.48
C GLY A 79 -20.72 5.47 0.23
N SER A 80 -20.98 4.17 0.38
CA SER A 80 -20.01 3.13 0.12
C SER A 80 -19.54 3.06 -1.33
N LEU A 81 -20.40 3.45 -2.29
CA LEU A 81 -20.02 3.51 -3.69
C LEU A 81 -18.91 4.55 -3.94
N LEU A 82 -19.01 5.73 -3.30
CA LEU A 82 -17.96 6.73 -3.38
C LEU A 82 -16.61 6.18 -2.88
N PHE A 83 -16.61 5.55 -1.70
CA PHE A 83 -15.40 4.94 -1.15
C PHE A 83 -14.87 3.78 -2.00
N ALA A 84 -15.74 2.98 -2.60
CA ALA A 84 -15.34 1.92 -3.53
C ALA A 84 -14.64 2.49 -4.78
N VAL A 85 -15.18 3.56 -5.37
CA VAL A 85 -14.55 4.23 -6.51
C VAL A 85 -13.19 4.81 -6.11
N LEU A 86 -13.10 5.51 -4.98
CA LEU A 86 -11.85 6.05 -4.48
C LEU A 86 -10.82 4.94 -4.20
N ASN A 87 -11.25 3.80 -3.67
CA ASN A 87 -10.38 2.66 -3.45
C ASN A 87 -9.84 2.07 -4.76
N VAL A 88 -10.66 1.96 -5.80
CA VAL A 88 -10.20 1.51 -7.12
C VAL A 88 -9.18 2.49 -7.71
N LEU A 89 -9.46 3.78 -7.66
CA LEU A 89 -8.54 4.83 -8.14
C LEU A 89 -7.19 4.78 -7.39
N GLN A 90 -7.24 4.62 -6.06
CA GLN A 90 -6.05 4.46 -5.24
C GLN A 90 -5.24 3.22 -5.63
N LEU A 91 -5.88 2.07 -5.84
CA LEU A 91 -5.20 0.83 -6.23
C LEU A 91 -4.54 0.94 -7.61
N VAL A 92 -5.20 1.59 -8.57
CA VAL A 92 -4.61 1.89 -9.89
C VAL A 92 -3.39 2.81 -9.73
N GLY A 93 -3.50 3.85 -8.89
CA GLY A 93 -2.38 4.75 -8.60
C GLY A 93 -1.19 4.02 -7.98
N TRP A 94 -1.43 3.19 -6.97
CA TRP A 94 -0.37 2.39 -6.34
C TRP A 94 0.29 1.41 -7.32
N THR A 95 -0.50 0.74 -8.16
CA THR A 95 0.04 -0.16 -9.19
C THR A 95 0.97 0.59 -10.15
N ALA A 96 0.58 1.78 -10.58
CA ALA A 96 1.40 2.61 -11.45
C ALA A 96 2.71 3.05 -10.78
N ILE A 97 2.65 3.47 -9.50
CA ILE A 97 3.84 3.84 -8.71
C ILE A 97 4.78 2.66 -8.55
N MET A 98 4.28 1.48 -8.18
CA MET A 98 5.09 0.28 -7.99
C MET A 98 5.79 -0.16 -9.29
N ILE A 99 5.10 -0.09 -10.43
CA ILE A 99 5.70 -0.37 -11.75
C ILE A 99 6.79 0.66 -12.06
N TYR A 100 6.54 1.94 -11.82
CA TYR A 100 7.48 3.01 -12.09
C TYR A 100 8.73 2.90 -11.21
N ASP A 101 8.58 2.71 -9.91
CA ASP A 101 9.69 2.57 -8.97
C ASP A 101 10.56 1.34 -9.29
N GLY A 102 9.90 0.21 -9.61
CA GLY A 102 10.59 -0.99 -10.06
C GLY A 102 11.36 -0.77 -11.36
N ALA A 103 10.77 -0.06 -12.32
CA ALA A 103 11.40 0.27 -13.59
C ALA A 103 12.59 1.22 -13.38
N LEU A 104 12.48 2.18 -12.49
CA LEU A 104 13.55 3.11 -12.13
C LEU A 104 14.74 2.38 -11.50
N ALA A 105 14.46 1.45 -10.59
CA ALA A 105 15.49 0.63 -9.95
C ALA A 105 16.22 -0.26 -10.96
N ALA A 106 15.49 -0.91 -11.87
CA ALA A 106 16.05 -1.78 -12.89
C ALA A 106 16.87 -0.98 -13.93
N ASP A 107 16.37 0.18 -14.34
CA ASP A 107 17.10 1.05 -15.28
C ASP A 107 18.35 1.65 -14.65
N GLY A 108 18.34 1.96 -13.37
CA GLY A 108 19.52 2.40 -12.62
C GLY A 108 20.67 1.38 -12.63
N MET A 109 20.36 0.09 -12.81
CA MET A 109 21.36 -0.98 -12.91
C MET A 109 21.77 -1.29 -14.35
N LEU A 110 20.85 -1.28 -15.30
CA LEU A 110 21.04 -1.85 -16.64
C LEU A 110 21.05 -0.80 -17.77
N HIS A 111 20.59 0.44 -17.47
CA HIS A 111 20.64 1.59 -18.39
C HIS A 111 19.99 1.34 -19.77
N THR A 112 18.89 0.60 -19.80
CA THR A 112 18.19 0.21 -21.04
C THR A 112 16.97 1.05 -21.37
N GLY A 113 16.57 1.92 -20.44
CA GLY A 113 15.42 2.82 -20.55
C GLY A 113 14.24 2.41 -19.66
N ILE A 114 13.74 3.36 -18.88
CA ILE A 114 12.65 3.17 -17.89
C ILE A 114 11.40 2.54 -18.54
N LEU A 115 11.06 2.96 -19.77
CA LEU A 115 9.89 2.45 -20.48
C LEU A 115 9.96 0.94 -20.74
N VAL A 116 11.14 0.44 -21.08
CA VAL A 116 11.37 -1.01 -21.31
C VAL A 116 11.04 -1.78 -20.03
N TRP A 117 11.59 -1.33 -18.90
CA TRP A 117 11.36 -1.96 -17.60
C TRP A 117 9.93 -1.82 -17.10
N ALA A 118 9.29 -0.70 -17.36
CA ALA A 118 7.87 -0.52 -17.01
C ALA A 118 6.98 -1.54 -17.75
N VAL A 119 7.25 -1.76 -19.04
CA VAL A 119 6.53 -2.79 -19.82
C VAL A 119 6.84 -4.19 -19.31
N VAL A 120 8.12 -4.52 -19.08
CA VAL A 120 8.53 -5.84 -18.57
C VAL A 120 7.86 -6.14 -17.22
N ILE A 121 7.94 -5.20 -16.28
CA ILE A 121 7.36 -5.37 -14.93
C ILE A 121 5.82 -5.47 -15.03
N GLY A 122 5.19 -4.61 -15.83
CA GLY A 122 3.75 -4.66 -16.06
C GLY A 122 3.29 -6.00 -16.61
N VAL A 123 4.01 -6.56 -17.59
CA VAL A 123 3.73 -7.90 -18.15
C VAL A 123 3.94 -8.99 -17.11
N LEU A 124 5.01 -8.92 -16.32
CA LEU A 124 5.26 -9.90 -15.24
C LEU A 124 4.14 -9.90 -14.20
N ILE A 125 3.65 -8.71 -13.81
CA ILE A 125 2.51 -8.59 -12.89
C ILE A 125 1.26 -9.23 -13.49
N LEU A 126 0.97 -8.98 -14.78
CA LEU A 126 -0.18 -9.60 -15.45
C LEU A 126 -0.08 -11.12 -15.48
N ILE A 127 1.09 -11.68 -15.80
CA ILE A 127 1.34 -13.13 -15.80
C ILE A 127 1.17 -13.71 -14.39
N TRP A 128 1.60 -12.97 -13.35
CA TRP A 128 1.48 -13.42 -11.97
C TRP A 128 0.03 -13.48 -11.46
N ILE A 129 -0.82 -12.59 -11.96
CA ILE A 129 -2.24 -12.49 -11.54
C ILE A 129 -3.12 -13.50 -12.27
N LEU A 130 -2.76 -13.89 -13.50
CA LEU A 130 -3.52 -14.84 -14.34
C LEU A 130 -3.20 -16.29 -14.00
#